data_cac1b19dbfe48f10d357af4795032d33
#
_entry.id   cac1b19dbfe48f10d357af4795032d33
#
_cell.length_a   1.000
_cell.length_b   1.000
_cell.length_c   1.000
_cell.angle_alpha   90.00
_cell.angle_beta   90.00
_cell.angle_gamma   90.00
#
_symmetry.space_group_name_H-M   'P 1'
#
loop_
_entity.id
_entity.type
_entity.pdbx_description
1 polymer ?
#
loop_
_entity_poly.entity_id
_entity_poly.type
_entity_poly.pdbx_seq_one_letter_code
_entity_poly.pdbx_strand_id
1 'polypeptide(L)'
;MFTLIIIVMNVPNFRKIDLVTYKPGRSLLSSKKKVIKLSANESAFGAGERVKNILKNRKSNISKYPDSKFKKLIETISKKFNLNKEKIICGAGSDEIIQMICTLFLNKGDEVVVPQYSFLMYRIYAKIVGAKVNFSKEVNFKVSVGEILKKVGKNTKIVFIANPNNPTGTYLTKKELLKLRKKLNKKILLVVDDAYFEYMMNKDYSPGINIFKNSSNVFILRTFSKIHGLAALRVGWGYGDKKIIKELYKIKPPFNVNKFAQDCAVEALYDIKHIKNSIKHNTYWCKKIKSELQKYDITTNEVTANFFLLNFKNCKFSSNFVSRKLENRGIILREMYAYGIKNCLRLTIG
;
A
#
# COMPACT_ATOMS: atom_id res chain seq x y z
N MET A 1 -28.19 -46.06 18.80
CA MET A 1 -28.76 -44.68 18.80
C MET A 1 -27.74 -43.76 19.47
N PHE A 2 -26.82 -43.13 18.72
CA PHE A 2 -25.82 -42.26 19.28
C PHE A 2 -26.40 -40.84 19.35
N THR A 3 -26.65 -40.38 20.57
CA THR A 3 -27.10 -39.00 20.83
C THR A 3 -25.90 -38.05 20.61
N LEU A 4 -25.94 -37.29 19.53
CA LEU A 4 -24.99 -36.21 19.29
C LEU A 4 -25.21 -35.15 20.35
N ILE A 5 -24.34 -35.06 21.36
CA ILE A 5 -24.29 -33.94 22.28
C ILE A 5 -23.74 -32.75 21.52
N ILE A 6 -24.61 -31.88 21.03
CA ILE A 6 -24.25 -30.56 20.51
C ILE A 6 -23.84 -29.71 21.71
N ILE A 7 -22.55 -29.60 21.96
CA ILE A 7 -22.02 -28.61 22.90
C ILE A 7 -22.28 -27.22 22.28
N VAL A 8 -23.36 -26.59 22.69
CA VAL A 8 -23.62 -25.16 22.40
C VAL A 8 -22.61 -24.37 23.20
N MET A 9 -21.48 -24.01 22.59
CA MET A 9 -20.56 -23.06 23.20
C MET A 9 -21.26 -21.68 23.26
N ASN A 10 -21.66 -21.27 24.46
CA ASN A 10 -22.22 -19.94 24.70
C ASN A 10 -21.10 -18.90 24.61
N VAL A 11 -20.81 -18.42 23.39
CA VAL A 11 -19.97 -17.25 23.20
C VAL A 11 -20.82 -15.97 23.29
N PRO A 12 -20.29 -14.90 23.89
CA PRO A 12 -20.98 -13.61 23.91
C PRO A 12 -21.33 -13.13 22.50
N ASN A 13 -22.42 -12.38 22.39
CA ASN A 13 -22.82 -11.79 21.11
C ASN A 13 -21.76 -10.83 20.60
N PHE A 14 -21.37 -10.98 19.34
CA PHE A 14 -20.44 -10.11 18.67
C PHE A 14 -20.98 -9.66 17.29
N ARG A 15 -20.49 -8.53 16.82
CA ARG A 15 -20.89 -8.00 15.51
C ARG A 15 -20.32 -8.88 14.40
N LYS A 16 -21.18 -9.42 13.56
CA LYS A 16 -20.75 -10.09 12.32
C LYS A 16 -20.31 -9.03 11.30
N ILE A 17 -19.13 -9.19 10.74
CA ILE A 17 -18.59 -8.32 9.71
C ILE A 17 -18.58 -9.09 8.39
N ASP A 18 -19.27 -8.56 7.37
CA ASP A 18 -19.28 -9.15 6.02
C ASP A 18 -17.95 -8.87 5.30
N LEU A 19 -16.95 -9.65 5.67
CA LEU A 19 -15.60 -9.60 5.09
C LEU A 19 -15.06 -10.99 4.83
N VAL A 20 -14.42 -11.13 3.66
CA VAL A 20 -13.54 -12.27 3.39
C VAL A 20 -12.18 -11.99 4.02
N THR A 21 -11.66 -12.96 4.77
CA THR A 21 -10.33 -12.86 5.38
C THR A 21 -9.27 -12.49 4.34
N TYR A 22 -8.47 -11.47 4.65
CA TYR A 22 -7.35 -11.07 3.81
C TYR A 22 -6.33 -12.21 3.66
N LYS A 23 -6.10 -12.62 2.41
CA LYS A 23 -5.08 -13.62 2.09
C LYS A 23 -3.83 -12.90 1.56
N PRO A 24 -2.71 -12.89 2.29
CA PRO A 24 -1.45 -12.33 1.80
C PRO A 24 -0.92 -13.12 0.59
N GLY A 25 0.06 -12.55 -0.12
CA GLY A 25 0.78 -13.31 -1.14
C GLY A 25 1.45 -14.53 -0.51
N ARG A 26 1.33 -15.70 -1.15
CA ARG A 26 1.99 -16.91 -0.67
C ARG A 26 3.51 -16.69 -0.58
N SER A 27 4.11 -17.26 0.45
CA SER A 27 5.56 -17.14 0.73
C SER A 27 6.26 -18.48 0.71
N LEU A 28 5.52 -19.58 0.82
CA LEU A 28 6.05 -20.95 0.90
C LEU A 28 5.32 -21.86 -0.08
N LEU A 29 6.00 -22.90 -0.52
CA LEU A 29 5.46 -24.03 -1.26
C LEU A 29 5.84 -25.29 -0.50
N SER A 30 4.84 -26.12 -0.16
CA SER A 30 5.03 -27.34 0.63
C SER A 30 6.03 -28.32 0.01
N SER A 31 6.14 -28.34 -1.32
CA SER A 31 7.01 -29.24 -2.07
C SER A 31 8.40 -28.68 -2.38
N LYS A 32 8.76 -27.45 -1.96
CA LYS A 32 10.04 -26.82 -2.32
C LYS A 32 10.75 -26.20 -1.12
N LYS A 33 12.02 -26.60 -0.90
CA LYS A 33 12.89 -26.04 0.15
C LYS A 33 13.35 -24.61 -0.15
N LYS A 34 13.56 -24.27 -1.45
CA LYS A 34 13.98 -22.93 -1.88
C LYS A 34 12.91 -22.31 -2.79
N VAL A 35 12.46 -21.12 -2.42
CA VAL A 35 11.39 -20.39 -3.12
C VAL A 35 11.86 -19.01 -3.50
N ILE A 36 11.58 -18.60 -4.75
CA ILE A 36 11.71 -17.23 -5.24
C ILE A 36 10.33 -16.56 -5.08
N LYS A 37 10.20 -15.71 -4.05
CA LYS A 37 8.96 -15.03 -3.71
C LYS A 37 8.85 -13.70 -4.46
N LEU A 38 7.99 -13.62 -5.45
CA LEU A 38 7.70 -12.42 -6.25
C LEU A 38 6.23 -11.97 -6.10
N SER A 39 5.64 -12.20 -4.94
CA SER A 39 4.19 -12.02 -4.69
C SER A 39 3.80 -10.82 -3.84
N ALA A 40 4.74 -10.12 -3.18
CA ALA A 40 4.43 -9.16 -2.12
C ALA A 40 5.01 -7.74 -2.34
N ASN A 41 5.58 -7.45 -3.49
CA ASN A 41 6.20 -6.15 -3.82
C ASN A 41 7.28 -5.75 -2.80
N GLU A 42 8.06 -6.72 -2.34
CA GLU A 42 9.21 -6.50 -1.47
C GLU A 42 10.37 -5.90 -2.27
N SER A 43 11.33 -5.26 -1.59
CA SER A 43 12.51 -4.69 -2.24
C SER A 43 13.45 -5.80 -2.74
N ALA A 44 13.93 -5.70 -3.98
CA ALA A 44 14.90 -6.64 -4.55
C ALA A 44 16.21 -6.72 -3.76
N PHE A 45 16.66 -5.60 -3.19
CA PHE A 45 17.91 -5.52 -2.42
C PHE A 45 17.71 -5.67 -0.90
N GLY A 46 16.44 -5.81 -0.45
CA GLY A 46 16.14 -5.75 0.97
C GLY A 46 16.47 -4.39 1.57
N ALA A 47 16.97 -4.36 2.81
CA ALA A 47 17.38 -3.14 3.51
C ALA A 47 18.77 -2.67 3.04
N GLY A 48 18.95 -1.34 3.00
CA GLY A 48 20.23 -0.73 2.64
C GLY A 48 21.31 -0.88 3.73
N GLU A 49 22.58 -0.59 3.39
CA GLU A 49 23.73 -0.81 4.29
C GLU A 49 23.63 0.02 5.58
N ARG A 50 23.12 1.25 5.52
CA ARG A 50 22.94 2.08 6.73
C ARG A 50 21.99 1.39 7.73
N VAL A 51 20.92 0.78 7.24
CA VAL A 51 19.96 0.02 8.05
C VAL A 51 20.59 -1.27 8.59
N LYS A 52 21.32 -2.01 7.76
CA LYS A 52 22.02 -3.22 8.19
C LYS A 52 23.01 -2.95 9.32
N ASN A 53 23.70 -1.81 9.28
CA ASN A 53 24.61 -1.39 10.35
C ASN A 53 23.89 -1.15 11.69
N ILE A 54 22.70 -0.52 11.68
CA ILE A 54 21.86 -0.40 12.89
C ILE A 54 21.49 -1.78 13.45
N LEU A 55 21.10 -2.71 12.58
CA LEU A 55 20.72 -4.06 13.01
C LEU A 55 21.88 -4.91 13.52
N LYS A 56 23.11 -4.69 13.02
CA LYS A 56 24.32 -5.36 13.49
C LYS A 56 24.77 -4.82 14.86
N ASN A 57 24.74 -3.49 15.05
CA ASN A 57 25.19 -2.83 16.26
C ASN A 57 24.11 -2.79 17.37
N ARG A 58 23.62 -3.97 17.78
CA ARG A 58 22.49 -4.17 18.69
C ARG A 58 22.70 -3.66 20.13
N LYS A 59 23.07 -2.41 20.33
CA LYS A 59 23.11 -1.77 21.66
C LYS A 59 21.74 -1.26 22.14
N SER A 60 20.67 -1.53 21.40
CA SER A 60 19.33 -1.09 21.78
C SER A 60 18.78 -1.89 22.95
N ASN A 61 18.41 -1.19 24.01
CA ASN A 61 17.72 -1.78 25.15
C ASN A 61 16.28 -2.13 24.77
N ILE A 62 16.02 -3.40 24.44
CA ILE A 62 14.68 -3.87 24.01
C ILE A 62 13.66 -3.95 25.14
N SER A 63 14.09 -3.82 26.40
CA SER A 63 13.20 -3.82 27.55
C SER A 63 12.46 -2.51 27.78
N LYS A 64 12.86 -1.43 27.08
CA LYS A 64 12.24 -0.10 27.20
C LYS A 64 11.31 0.19 26.04
N TYR A 65 10.18 0.80 26.34
CA TYR A 65 9.26 1.31 25.33
C TYR A 65 9.94 2.32 24.40
N PRO A 66 9.59 2.34 23.10
CA PRO A 66 10.09 3.33 22.16
C PRO A 66 9.50 4.73 22.40
N ASP A 67 10.06 5.74 21.73
CA ASP A 67 9.48 7.08 21.71
C ASP A 67 8.09 7.07 21.04
N SER A 68 7.04 7.33 21.82
CA SER A 68 5.65 7.36 21.34
C SER A 68 5.34 8.57 20.46
N LYS A 69 6.19 9.60 20.47
CA LYS A 69 6.05 10.83 19.67
C LYS A 69 6.92 10.82 18.40
N PHE A 70 7.76 9.79 18.21
CA PHE A 70 8.61 9.61 17.03
C PHE A 70 9.51 10.81 16.72
N LYS A 71 9.95 11.55 17.72
CA LYS A 71 10.59 12.86 17.59
C LYS A 71 11.70 12.86 16.53
N LYS A 72 12.71 11.98 16.65
CA LYS A 72 13.82 11.87 15.71
C LYS A 72 13.35 11.52 14.28
N LEU A 73 12.40 10.57 14.14
CA LEU A 73 11.88 10.16 12.84
C LEU A 73 11.11 11.29 12.16
N ILE A 74 10.21 11.97 12.89
CA ILE A 74 9.43 13.12 12.38
C ILE A 74 10.36 14.27 11.97
N GLU A 75 11.38 14.59 12.77
CA GLU A 75 12.36 15.61 12.43
C GLU A 75 13.12 15.27 11.15
N THR A 76 13.48 13.98 10.98
CA THR A 76 14.18 13.50 9.78
C THR A 76 13.28 13.59 8.54
N ILE A 77 12.03 13.15 8.64
CA ILE A 77 11.04 13.26 7.56
C ILE A 77 10.80 14.73 7.20
N SER A 78 10.59 15.58 8.20
CA SER A 78 10.36 17.01 8.05
C SER A 78 11.51 17.68 7.27
N LYS A 79 12.78 17.43 7.67
CA LYS A 79 13.96 17.95 6.98
C LYS A 79 14.08 17.39 5.55
N LYS A 80 13.93 16.08 5.37
CA LYS A 80 14.10 15.40 4.08
C LYS A 80 13.14 15.90 3.00
N PHE A 81 11.88 16.16 3.37
CA PHE A 81 10.82 16.53 2.43
C PHE A 81 10.36 17.99 2.55
N ASN A 82 11.04 18.79 3.38
CA ASN A 82 10.67 20.20 3.67
C ASN A 82 9.19 20.33 4.07
N LEU A 83 8.81 19.65 5.17
CA LEU A 83 7.45 19.54 5.67
C LEU A 83 7.30 20.09 7.09
N ASN A 84 6.11 20.57 7.43
CA ASN A 84 5.78 20.93 8.81
C ASN A 84 5.63 19.65 9.66
N LYS A 85 6.46 19.51 10.72
CA LYS A 85 6.47 18.36 11.62
C LYS A 85 5.15 18.13 12.37
N GLU A 86 4.37 19.17 12.64
CA GLU A 86 3.06 19.05 13.28
C GLU A 86 1.98 18.46 12.36
N LYS A 87 2.28 18.32 11.07
CA LYS A 87 1.42 17.68 10.07
C LYS A 87 1.81 16.23 9.76
N ILE A 88 2.75 15.64 10.53
CA ILE A 88 3.25 14.28 10.33
C ILE A 88 2.77 13.37 11.45
N ILE A 89 2.38 12.14 11.09
CA ILE A 89 2.13 11.04 12.02
C ILE A 89 2.83 9.78 11.52
N CYS A 90 3.38 8.96 12.44
CA CYS A 90 3.94 7.65 12.10
C CYS A 90 3.03 6.53 12.58
N GLY A 91 3.05 5.41 11.87
CA GLY A 91 2.25 4.22 12.19
C GLY A 91 3.00 2.92 11.88
N ALA A 92 2.45 1.81 12.36
CA ALA A 92 2.93 0.46 12.05
C ALA A 92 2.66 0.08 10.58
N GLY A 93 3.38 0.76 9.66
CA GLY A 93 3.10 0.83 8.24
C GLY A 93 2.06 1.91 7.93
N SER A 94 1.94 2.30 6.65
CA SER A 94 0.83 3.15 6.19
C SER A 94 -0.53 2.47 6.42
N ASP A 95 -0.54 1.17 6.54
CA ASP A 95 -1.72 0.33 6.76
C ASP A 95 -2.46 0.69 8.07
N GLU A 96 -1.75 0.82 9.18
CA GLU A 96 -2.33 1.28 10.45
C GLU A 96 -2.91 2.70 10.34
N ILE A 97 -2.25 3.58 9.59
CA ILE A 97 -2.74 4.95 9.38
C ILE A 97 -4.04 4.94 8.57
N ILE A 98 -4.18 4.05 7.57
CA ILE A 98 -5.46 3.86 6.86
C ILE A 98 -6.55 3.43 7.83
N GLN A 99 -6.26 2.47 8.72
CA GLN A 99 -7.20 2.04 9.76
C GLN A 99 -7.62 3.20 10.65
N MET A 100 -6.66 3.98 11.17
CA MET A 100 -6.94 5.15 11.99
C MET A 100 -7.78 6.21 11.26
N ILE A 101 -7.50 6.47 9.97
CA ILE A 101 -8.30 7.39 9.14
C ILE A 101 -9.75 6.87 9.02
N CYS A 102 -9.94 5.58 8.73
CA CYS A 102 -11.29 5.01 8.66
C CYS A 102 -12.01 5.14 10.01
N THR A 103 -11.34 4.85 11.11
CA THR A 103 -11.91 4.98 12.47
C THR A 103 -12.27 6.42 12.80
N LEU A 104 -11.47 7.41 12.38
CA LEU A 104 -11.69 8.82 12.69
C LEU A 104 -12.82 9.45 11.88
N PHE A 105 -12.94 9.10 10.60
CA PHE A 105 -13.82 9.81 9.66
C PHE A 105 -15.13 9.10 9.34
N LEU A 106 -15.26 7.81 9.69
CA LEU A 106 -16.37 6.98 9.21
C LEU A 106 -17.21 6.44 10.38
N ASN A 107 -18.52 6.52 10.20
CA ASN A 107 -19.54 5.83 10.99
C ASN A 107 -20.33 4.86 10.11
N LYS A 108 -21.19 4.05 10.75
CA LYS A 108 -22.15 3.20 10.04
C LYS A 108 -23.05 4.07 9.15
N GLY A 109 -23.13 3.73 7.86
CA GLY A 109 -23.91 4.47 6.86
C GLY A 109 -23.13 5.53 6.09
N ASP A 110 -21.95 5.95 6.55
CA ASP A 110 -21.05 6.76 5.75
C ASP A 110 -20.51 5.98 4.54
N GLU A 111 -20.03 6.68 3.53
CA GLU A 111 -19.55 6.09 2.29
C GLU A 111 -18.08 6.44 2.02
N VAL A 112 -17.37 5.47 1.44
CA VAL A 112 -16.04 5.69 0.84
C VAL A 112 -16.09 5.35 -0.64
N VAL A 113 -15.33 6.10 -1.45
CA VAL A 113 -15.12 5.77 -2.85
C VAL A 113 -13.70 5.24 -3.02
N VAL A 114 -13.59 4.06 -3.64
CA VAL A 114 -12.32 3.41 -3.96
C VAL A 114 -12.31 2.94 -5.42
N PRO A 115 -11.19 3.00 -6.13
CA PRO A 115 -11.08 2.37 -7.45
C PRO A 115 -11.27 0.85 -7.32
N GLN A 116 -11.92 0.24 -8.31
CA GLN A 116 -12.35 -1.16 -8.29
C GLN A 116 -11.19 -2.12 -7.99
N TYR A 117 -10.02 -1.87 -8.56
CA TYR A 117 -8.83 -2.69 -8.44
C TYR A 117 -7.74 -2.01 -7.60
N SER A 118 -8.09 -1.31 -6.54
CA SER A 118 -7.12 -0.68 -5.65
C SER A 118 -6.73 -1.56 -4.46
N PHE A 119 -5.82 -1.08 -3.62
CA PHE A 119 -5.33 -1.80 -2.45
C PHE A 119 -6.47 -2.22 -1.51
N LEU A 120 -6.51 -3.51 -1.18
CA LEU A 120 -7.65 -4.14 -0.51
C LEU A 120 -7.98 -3.54 0.86
N MET A 121 -6.96 -3.01 1.56
CA MET A 121 -7.15 -2.54 2.93
C MET A 121 -8.05 -1.30 3.01
N TYR A 122 -8.15 -0.48 1.97
CA TYR A 122 -9.11 0.65 1.98
C TYR A 122 -10.54 0.17 2.19
N ARG A 123 -10.97 -0.84 1.42
CA ARG A 123 -12.32 -1.40 1.54
C ARG A 123 -12.52 -2.24 2.80
N ILE A 124 -11.46 -2.92 3.25
CA ILE A 124 -11.52 -3.76 4.46
C ILE A 124 -11.73 -2.87 5.69
N TYR A 125 -10.89 -1.84 5.91
CA TYR A 125 -11.03 -0.96 7.07
C TYR A 125 -12.32 -0.14 7.05
N ALA A 126 -12.77 0.32 5.87
CA ALA A 126 -14.06 0.99 5.75
C ALA A 126 -15.22 0.07 6.17
N LYS A 127 -15.22 -1.19 5.73
CA LYS A 127 -16.25 -2.18 6.14
C LYS A 127 -16.17 -2.53 7.64
N ILE A 128 -14.97 -2.60 8.24
CA ILE A 128 -14.81 -2.86 9.67
C ILE A 128 -15.54 -1.83 10.51
N VAL A 129 -15.54 -0.56 10.14
CA VAL A 129 -16.27 0.50 10.86
C VAL A 129 -17.75 0.61 10.43
N GLY A 130 -18.20 -0.23 9.48
CA GLY A 130 -19.59 -0.27 9.01
C GLY A 130 -19.93 0.73 7.89
N ALA A 131 -18.91 1.33 7.28
CA ALA A 131 -19.12 2.21 6.13
C ALA A 131 -19.37 1.42 4.83
N LYS A 132 -20.12 2.01 3.91
CA LYS A 132 -20.39 1.49 2.59
C LYS A 132 -19.24 1.82 1.64
N VAL A 133 -18.87 0.85 0.82
CA VAL A 133 -17.80 1.01 -0.18
C VAL A 133 -18.40 1.14 -1.58
N ASN A 134 -18.21 2.28 -2.21
CA ASN A 134 -18.62 2.56 -3.57
C ASN A 134 -17.40 2.39 -4.50
N PHE A 135 -17.47 1.40 -5.40
CA PHE A 135 -16.39 1.11 -6.35
C PHE A 135 -16.52 1.95 -7.61
N SER A 136 -15.49 2.72 -7.94
CA SER A 136 -15.38 3.38 -9.25
C SER A 136 -14.74 2.43 -10.27
N LYS A 137 -15.34 2.36 -11.48
CA LYS A 137 -14.79 1.55 -12.57
C LYS A 137 -13.43 2.06 -13.02
N GLU A 138 -12.56 1.17 -13.41
CA GLU A 138 -11.30 1.48 -14.06
C GLU A 138 -11.41 1.20 -15.57
N VAL A 139 -10.80 2.04 -16.38
CA VAL A 139 -10.75 1.89 -17.83
C VAL A 139 -9.37 1.37 -18.20
N ASN A 140 -9.29 0.17 -18.78
CA ASN A 140 -8.03 -0.51 -19.09
C ASN A 140 -7.08 -0.57 -17.89
N PHE A 141 -7.60 -0.93 -16.71
CA PHE A 141 -6.88 -0.97 -15.44
C PHE A 141 -6.38 0.40 -14.93
N LYS A 142 -6.73 1.51 -15.60
CA LYS A 142 -6.39 2.86 -15.15
C LYS A 142 -7.55 3.49 -14.37
N VAL A 143 -7.22 4.08 -13.24
CA VAL A 143 -8.15 4.87 -12.43
C VAL A 143 -8.67 6.06 -13.25
N SER A 144 -9.98 6.29 -13.22
CA SER A 144 -10.63 7.38 -13.95
C SER A 144 -11.23 8.41 -12.99
N VAL A 145 -10.82 9.67 -13.12
CA VAL A 145 -11.37 10.78 -12.33
C VAL A 145 -12.88 10.92 -12.55
N GLY A 146 -13.36 10.75 -13.80
CA GLY A 146 -14.80 10.81 -14.12
C GLY A 146 -15.60 9.71 -13.41
N GLU A 147 -15.08 8.47 -13.43
CA GLU A 147 -15.75 7.35 -12.77
C GLU A 147 -15.75 7.48 -11.24
N ILE A 148 -14.69 8.03 -10.63
CA ILE A 148 -14.67 8.35 -9.20
C ILE A 148 -15.79 9.35 -8.87
N LEU A 149 -15.86 10.46 -9.61
CA LEU A 149 -16.83 11.52 -9.35
C LEU A 149 -18.28 11.04 -9.50
N LYS A 150 -18.57 10.12 -10.41
CA LYS A 150 -19.89 9.47 -10.54
C LYS A 150 -20.30 8.66 -9.31
N LYS A 151 -19.33 8.21 -8.49
CA LYS A 151 -19.59 7.39 -7.29
C LYS A 151 -19.63 8.21 -6.00
N VAL A 152 -19.29 9.49 -6.07
CA VAL A 152 -19.37 10.40 -4.93
C VAL A 152 -20.82 10.81 -4.69
N GLY A 153 -21.34 10.52 -3.51
CA GLY A 153 -22.70 10.86 -3.06
C GLY A 153 -22.68 11.79 -1.84
N LYS A 154 -23.88 12.10 -1.32
CA LYS A 154 -24.06 12.97 -0.15
C LYS A 154 -23.42 12.44 1.14
N ASN A 155 -23.32 11.12 1.27
CA ASN A 155 -22.76 10.44 2.43
C ASN A 155 -21.26 10.11 2.28
N THR A 156 -20.64 10.46 1.13
CA THR A 156 -19.23 10.20 0.89
C THR A 156 -18.36 11.07 1.81
N LYS A 157 -17.51 10.41 2.63
CA LYS A 157 -16.54 11.06 3.53
C LYS A 157 -15.11 11.00 3.02
N ILE A 158 -14.74 9.88 2.38
CA ILE A 158 -13.36 9.62 1.96
C ILE A 158 -13.34 9.13 0.51
N VAL A 159 -12.36 9.60 -0.24
CA VAL A 159 -11.93 9.02 -1.53
C VAL A 159 -10.49 8.54 -1.36
N PHE A 160 -10.24 7.24 -1.57
CA PHE A 160 -8.89 6.66 -1.54
C PHE A 160 -8.33 6.52 -2.95
N ILE A 161 -7.08 6.95 -3.15
CA ILE A 161 -6.33 6.81 -4.40
C ILE A 161 -4.92 6.33 -4.07
N ALA A 162 -4.53 5.15 -4.57
CA ALA A 162 -3.13 4.76 -4.62
C ALA A 162 -2.51 5.30 -5.91
N ASN A 163 -1.36 5.97 -5.83
CA ASN A 163 -0.74 6.60 -6.99
C ASN A 163 0.80 6.52 -6.95
N PRO A 164 1.41 5.54 -7.63
CA PRO A 164 0.83 4.52 -8.54
C PRO A 164 -0.11 3.53 -7.87
N ASN A 165 -1.08 3.02 -8.65
CA ASN A 165 -2.08 2.10 -8.14
C ASN A 165 -1.53 0.66 -7.98
N ASN A 166 -1.89 0.02 -6.89
CA ASN A 166 -1.63 -1.39 -6.63
C ASN A 166 -2.98 -2.14 -6.62
N PRO A 167 -3.21 -3.13 -7.51
CA PRO A 167 -2.21 -3.95 -8.20
C PRO A 167 -1.98 -3.60 -9.68
N THR A 168 -2.61 -2.57 -10.22
CA THR A 168 -2.64 -2.33 -11.67
C THR A 168 -1.37 -1.67 -12.21
N GLY A 169 -0.58 -0.99 -11.35
CA GLY A 169 0.62 -0.27 -11.74
C GLY A 169 0.34 0.95 -12.63
N THR A 170 -0.90 1.38 -12.75
CA THR A 170 -1.27 2.60 -13.47
C THR A 170 -1.25 3.80 -12.53
N TYR A 171 -1.28 5.01 -13.08
CA TYR A 171 -1.24 6.21 -12.26
C TYR A 171 -2.13 7.34 -12.81
N LEU A 172 -2.49 8.26 -11.94
CA LEU A 172 -3.05 9.55 -12.30
C LEU A 172 -1.92 10.58 -12.44
N THR A 173 -1.97 11.35 -13.52
CA THR A 173 -1.05 12.48 -13.74
C THR A 173 -1.28 13.57 -12.69
N LYS A 174 -0.33 14.49 -12.56
CA LYS A 174 -0.50 15.70 -11.71
C LYS A 174 -1.78 16.46 -12.06
N LYS A 175 -2.08 16.63 -13.37
CA LYS A 175 -3.29 17.32 -13.84
C LYS A 175 -4.57 16.58 -13.41
N GLU A 176 -4.59 15.26 -13.53
CA GLU A 176 -5.72 14.41 -13.12
C GLU A 176 -5.98 14.47 -11.62
N LEU A 177 -4.92 14.39 -10.78
CA LEU A 177 -5.05 14.52 -9.32
C LEU A 177 -5.56 15.89 -8.89
N LEU A 178 -5.05 16.98 -9.48
CA LEU A 178 -5.54 18.33 -9.25
C LEU A 178 -7.01 18.48 -9.67
N LYS A 179 -7.39 17.93 -10.85
CA LYS A 179 -8.78 17.93 -11.33
C LYS A 179 -9.70 17.19 -10.37
N LEU A 180 -9.27 16.02 -9.87
CA LEU A 180 -10.03 15.24 -8.89
C LEU A 180 -10.27 16.08 -7.62
N ARG A 181 -9.22 16.63 -7.00
CA ARG A 181 -9.38 17.43 -5.77
C ARG A 181 -10.26 18.66 -5.98
N LYS A 182 -10.10 19.37 -7.11
CA LYS A 182 -10.90 20.55 -7.44
C LYS A 182 -12.41 20.24 -7.57
N LYS A 183 -12.74 19.06 -8.12
CA LYS A 183 -14.11 18.62 -8.34
C LYS A 183 -14.78 17.97 -7.13
N LEU A 184 -14.01 17.46 -6.18
CA LEU A 184 -14.54 16.89 -4.93
C LEU A 184 -15.00 18.00 -3.97
N ASN A 185 -16.10 17.76 -3.26
CA ASN A 185 -16.56 18.65 -2.20
C ASN A 185 -15.41 18.84 -1.16
N LYS A 186 -15.28 20.05 -0.63
CA LYS A 186 -14.25 20.38 0.38
C LYS A 186 -14.38 19.59 1.68
N LYS A 187 -15.57 19.07 2.00
CA LYS A 187 -15.85 18.23 3.18
C LYS A 187 -15.39 16.77 3.00
N ILE A 188 -15.03 16.35 1.78
CA ILE A 188 -14.55 14.99 1.50
C ILE A 188 -13.02 14.95 1.63
N LEU A 189 -12.52 14.04 2.45
CA LEU A 189 -11.09 13.78 2.56
C LEU A 189 -10.60 13.00 1.32
N LEU A 190 -9.63 13.53 0.61
CA LEU A 190 -8.89 12.78 -0.42
C LEU A 190 -7.64 12.17 0.22
N VAL A 191 -7.57 10.84 0.27
CA VAL A 191 -6.38 10.11 0.74
C VAL A 191 -5.59 9.65 -0.48
N VAL A 192 -4.34 10.13 -0.60
CA VAL A 192 -3.41 9.75 -1.68
C VAL A 192 -2.30 8.88 -1.09
N ASP A 193 -2.24 7.64 -1.54
CA ASP A 193 -1.24 6.67 -1.10
C ASP A 193 -0.07 6.63 -2.10
N ASP A 194 1.02 7.28 -1.70
CA ASP A 194 2.26 7.43 -2.46
C ASP A 194 3.26 6.28 -2.16
N ALA A 195 2.80 5.05 -1.88
CA ALA A 195 3.67 3.93 -1.45
C ALA A 195 4.75 3.54 -2.46
N TYR A 196 4.60 3.89 -3.73
CA TYR A 196 5.52 3.51 -4.82
C TYR A 196 6.12 4.71 -5.55
N PHE A 197 5.92 5.93 -5.08
CA PHE A 197 6.28 7.16 -5.80
C PHE A 197 7.77 7.24 -6.18
N GLU A 198 8.67 6.64 -5.40
CA GLU A 198 10.10 6.67 -5.64
C GLU A 198 10.52 5.97 -6.95
N TYR A 199 9.69 5.03 -7.42
CA TYR A 199 9.93 4.31 -8.68
C TYR A 199 9.43 5.06 -9.92
N MET A 200 8.69 6.16 -9.73
CA MET A 200 8.10 6.93 -10.83
C MET A 200 9.14 7.78 -11.56
N MET A 201 9.18 7.63 -12.88
CA MET A 201 10.08 8.39 -13.77
C MET A 201 9.30 9.23 -14.80
N ASN A 202 7.97 9.15 -14.82
CA ASN A 202 7.13 9.84 -15.79
C ASN A 202 7.08 11.34 -15.47
N LYS A 203 7.31 12.19 -16.48
CA LYS A 203 7.40 13.65 -16.34
C LYS A 203 6.06 14.33 -15.93
N ASP A 204 4.95 13.71 -16.30
CA ASP A 204 3.59 14.19 -15.99
C ASP A 204 3.07 13.73 -14.61
N TYR A 205 3.84 12.88 -13.92
CA TYR A 205 3.59 12.45 -12.55
C TYR A 205 4.16 13.47 -11.54
N SER A 206 3.49 13.58 -10.41
CA SER A 206 4.03 14.22 -9.21
C SER A 206 3.46 13.53 -7.97
N PRO A 207 4.27 13.23 -6.94
CA PRO A 207 3.76 12.65 -5.72
C PRO A 207 2.77 13.58 -5.02
N GLY A 208 1.78 13.00 -4.35
CA GLY A 208 0.74 13.75 -3.66
C GLY A 208 1.28 14.76 -2.67
N ILE A 209 2.40 14.45 -2.02
CA ILE A 209 3.05 15.36 -1.07
C ILE A 209 3.51 16.67 -1.72
N ASN A 210 4.01 16.63 -2.96
CA ASN A 210 4.45 17.84 -3.67
C ASN A 210 3.27 18.67 -4.18
N ILE A 211 2.12 18.01 -4.46
CA ILE A 211 0.92 18.68 -4.97
C ILE A 211 0.12 19.31 -3.84
N PHE A 212 -0.02 18.62 -2.70
CA PHE A 212 -1.05 18.91 -1.71
C PHE A 212 -0.51 19.23 -0.30
N LYS A 213 0.81 19.49 -0.12
CA LYS A 213 1.39 19.77 1.21
C LYS A 213 0.71 20.89 2.00
N ASN A 214 0.02 21.81 1.31
CA ASN A 214 -0.70 22.93 1.92
C ASN A 214 -2.22 22.73 1.98
N SER A 215 -2.74 21.59 1.50
CA SER A 215 -4.18 21.31 1.50
C SER A 215 -4.65 20.82 2.86
N SER A 216 -5.81 21.29 3.33
CA SER A 216 -6.41 20.85 4.60
C SER A 216 -7.27 19.60 4.47
N ASN A 217 -7.71 19.27 3.26
CA ASN A 217 -8.64 18.17 2.97
C ASN A 217 -8.01 17.09 2.08
N VAL A 218 -6.69 16.97 2.15
CA VAL A 218 -5.92 15.87 1.53
C VAL A 218 -5.02 15.26 2.59
N PHE A 219 -4.96 13.94 2.61
CA PHE A 219 -4.06 13.18 3.47
C PHE A 219 -3.15 12.31 2.61
N ILE A 220 -1.84 12.37 2.83
CA ILE A 220 -0.84 11.64 2.06
C ILE A 220 -0.31 10.50 2.90
N LEU A 221 -0.23 9.31 2.32
CA LEU A 221 0.34 8.11 2.95
C LEU A 221 1.69 7.76 2.31
N ARG A 222 2.62 7.34 3.13
CA ARG A 222 3.97 6.90 2.74
C ARG A 222 4.40 5.70 3.56
N THR A 223 5.22 4.85 2.97
CA THR A 223 5.70 3.63 3.64
C THR A 223 7.19 3.42 3.47
N PHE A 224 7.82 2.77 4.45
CA PHE A 224 9.19 2.27 4.33
C PHE A 224 9.25 0.82 3.84
N SER A 225 8.11 0.19 3.60
CA SER A 225 8.03 -1.23 3.22
C SER A 225 8.51 -1.54 1.81
N LYS A 226 8.62 -0.54 0.92
CA LYS A 226 8.91 -0.76 -0.50
C LYS A 226 10.36 -0.47 -0.81
N ILE A 227 10.68 0.68 -1.37
CA ILE A 227 12.05 1.02 -1.80
C ILE A 227 13.08 0.95 -0.67
N HIS A 228 12.69 1.28 0.54
CA HIS A 228 13.58 1.24 1.72
C HIS A 228 13.83 -0.17 2.26
N GLY A 229 13.08 -1.19 1.81
CA GLY A 229 13.28 -2.58 2.22
C GLY A 229 12.94 -2.92 3.67
N LEU A 230 12.07 -2.13 4.32
CA LEU A 230 11.71 -2.29 5.75
C LEU A 230 10.34 -2.95 5.95
N ALA A 231 9.91 -3.82 5.04
CA ALA A 231 8.56 -4.41 5.10
C ALA A 231 8.27 -5.14 6.42
N ALA A 232 9.24 -5.88 6.96
CA ALA A 232 9.11 -6.64 8.21
C ALA A 232 9.09 -5.74 9.47
N LEU A 233 9.69 -4.55 9.41
CA LEU A 233 9.78 -3.65 10.57
C LEU A 233 8.48 -2.89 10.82
N ARG A 234 7.54 -2.92 9.88
CA ARG A 234 6.23 -2.28 10.00
C ARG A 234 6.33 -0.81 10.38
N VAL A 235 6.79 0.03 9.46
CA VAL A 235 6.86 1.49 9.64
C VAL A 235 6.42 2.23 8.38
N GLY A 236 5.60 3.26 8.60
CA GLY A 236 5.11 4.18 7.59
C GLY A 236 4.76 5.52 8.23
N TRP A 237 4.38 6.48 7.41
CA TRP A 237 3.98 7.79 7.89
C TRP A 237 2.89 8.41 7.01
N GLY A 238 2.18 9.37 7.60
CA GLY A 238 1.17 10.14 6.93
C GLY A 238 1.39 11.64 7.13
N TYR A 239 0.88 12.43 6.19
CA TYR A 239 0.92 13.88 6.22
C TYR A 239 -0.45 14.47 5.92
N GLY A 240 -0.94 15.32 6.79
CA GLY A 240 -2.27 15.93 6.67
C GLY A 240 -2.41 17.23 7.43
N ASP A 241 -3.62 17.76 7.52
CA ASP A 241 -3.90 18.96 8.32
C ASP A 241 -3.59 18.73 9.80
N LYS A 242 -3.09 19.78 10.51
CA LYS A 242 -2.75 19.70 11.93
C LYS A 242 -3.93 19.24 12.81
N LYS A 243 -5.16 19.64 12.46
CA LYS A 243 -6.36 19.24 13.20
C LYS A 243 -6.60 17.72 13.06
N ILE A 244 -6.44 17.19 11.86
CA ILE A 244 -6.54 15.74 11.61
C ILE A 244 -5.45 14.98 12.37
N ILE A 245 -4.20 15.45 12.30
CA ILE A 245 -3.08 14.82 13.00
C ILE A 245 -3.34 14.79 14.54
N LYS A 246 -3.82 15.89 15.10
CA LYS A 246 -4.18 15.97 16.54
C LYS A 246 -5.20 14.90 16.92
N GLU A 247 -6.24 14.70 16.14
CA GLU A 247 -7.27 13.69 16.41
C GLU A 247 -6.72 12.26 16.21
N LEU A 248 -5.90 12.03 15.17
CA LEU A 248 -5.25 10.73 14.98
C LEU A 248 -4.34 10.34 16.17
N TYR A 249 -3.67 11.29 16.80
CA TYR A 249 -2.87 11.02 18.01
C TYR A 249 -3.71 10.56 19.20
N LYS A 250 -5.00 10.90 19.27
CA LYS A 250 -5.90 10.43 20.36
C LYS A 250 -6.27 8.96 20.22
N ILE A 251 -6.35 8.44 18.98
CA ILE A 251 -6.77 7.07 18.68
C ILE A 251 -5.61 6.15 18.31
N LYS A 252 -4.42 6.70 18.16
CA LYS A 252 -3.20 5.96 17.87
C LYS A 252 -2.87 4.99 19.01
N PRO A 253 -2.62 3.68 18.74
CA PRO A 253 -2.18 2.77 19.80
C PRO A 253 -0.88 3.27 20.45
N PRO A 254 -0.72 3.13 21.78
CA PRO A 254 0.50 3.52 22.45
C PRO A 254 1.69 2.72 21.93
N PHE A 255 2.85 3.37 21.73
CA PHE A 255 4.11 2.74 21.30
C PHE A 255 4.01 1.89 20.02
N ASN A 256 3.10 2.21 19.11
CA ASN A 256 2.72 1.42 17.95
C ASN A 256 3.84 1.16 16.93
N VAL A 257 4.89 1.99 16.88
CA VAL A 257 6.08 1.75 16.04
C VAL A 257 7.26 1.38 16.93
N ASN A 258 7.78 0.17 16.76
CA ASN A 258 8.88 -0.34 17.59
C ASN A 258 10.18 0.47 17.40
N LYS A 259 11.07 0.38 18.39
CA LYS A 259 12.33 1.15 18.43
C LYS A 259 13.22 0.92 17.21
N PHE A 260 13.39 -0.34 16.80
CA PHE A 260 14.20 -0.68 15.62
C PHE A 260 13.63 -0.11 14.33
N ALA A 261 12.29 -0.14 14.20
CA ALA A 261 11.62 0.43 13.05
C ALA A 261 11.86 1.94 12.96
N GLN A 262 11.80 2.66 14.08
CA GLN A 262 12.07 4.11 14.11
C GLN A 262 13.52 4.42 13.72
N ASP A 263 14.50 3.74 14.32
CA ASP A 263 15.92 3.97 14.04
C ASP A 263 16.30 3.59 12.61
N CYS A 264 15.83 2.43 12.13
CA CYS A 264 16.05 1.98 10.77
C CYS A 264 15.41 2.90 9.73
N ALA A 265 14.22 3.44 10.01
CA ALA A 265 13.55 4.38 9.12
C ALA A 265 14.32 5.71 8.99
N VAL A 266 14.89 6.21 10.08
CA VAL A 266 15.79 7.38 10.07
C VAL A 266 16.98 7.14 9.14
N GLU A 267 17.69 6.01 9.31
CA GLU A 267 18.86 5.69 8.49
C GLU A 267 18.49 5.40 7.03
N ALA A 268 17.35 4.76 6.78
CA ALA A 268 16.87 4.50 5.43
C ALA A 268 16.60 5.79 4.64
N LEU A 269 16.14 6.85 5.29
CA LEU A 269 15.93 8.16 4.64
C LEU A 269 17.24 8.79 4.17
N TYR A 270 18.37 8.51 4.81
CA TYR A 270 19.69 9.01 4.42
C TYR A 270 20.43 8.09 3.44
N ASP A 271 19.93 6.86 3.17
CA ASP A 271 20.59 5.91 2.28
C ASP A 271 20.26 6.18 0.80
N ILE A 272 20.76 7.32 0.30
CA ILE A 272 20.51 7.77 -1.08
C ILE A 272 21.09 6.78 -2.11
N LYS A 273 22.24 6.14 -1.78
CA LYS A 273 22.87 5.15 -2.65
C LYS A 273 21.94 3.93 -2.87
N HIS A 274 21.35 3.43 -1.78
CA HIS A 274 20.37 2.32 -1.85
C HIS A 274 19.16 2.69 -2.70
N ILE A 275 18.58 3.87 -2.50
CA ILE A 275 17.41 4.35 -3.27
C ILE A 275 17.77 4.43 -4.77
N LYS A 276 18.89 5.07 -5.14
CA LYS A 276 19.33 5.18 -6.53
C LYS A 276 19.58 3.83 -7.18
N ASN A 277 20.23 2.90 -6.47
CA ASN A 277 20.48 1.54 -6.97
C ASN A 277 19.18 0.78 -7.16
N SER A 278 18.22 0.89 -6.24
CA SER A 278 16.90 0.25 -6.33
C SER A 278 16.11 0.75 -7.54
N ILE A 279 16.13 2.06 -7.80
CA ILE A 279 15.48 2.65 -8.99
C ILE A 279 16.15 2.15 -10.28
N LYS A 280 17.50 2.18 -10.35
CA LYS A 280 18.25 1.71 -11.51
C LYS A 280 17.97 0.23 -11.82
N HIS A 281 18.01 -0.62 -10.80
CA HIS A 281 17.69 -2.05 -10.91
C HIS A 281 16.26 -2.26 -11.41
N ASN A 282 15.30 -1.63 -10.77
CA ASN A 282 13.88 -1.72 -11.14
C ASN A 282 13.65 -1.30 -12.59
N THR A 283 14.19 -0.15 -13.00
CA THR A 283 14.04 0.36 -14.38
C THR A 283 14.65 -0.57 -15.41
N TYR A 284 15.84 -1.11 -15.14
CA TYR A 284 16.51 -2.06 -16.04
C TYR A 284 15.69 -3.33 -16.21
N TRP A 285 15.33 -4.00 -15.10
CA TRP A 285 14.62 -5.27 -15.15
C TRP A 285 13.19 -5.14 -15.66
N CYS A 286 12.52 -4.04 -15.34
CA CYS A 286 11.21 -3.76 -15.90
C CYS A 286 11.23 -3.70 -17.43
N LYS A 287 12.20 -2.98 -18.02
CA LYS A 287 12.33 -2.90 -19.48
C LYS A 287 12.62 -4.27 -20.10
N LYS A 288 13.59 -5.00 -19.52
CA LYS A 288 13.99 -6.31 -20.02
C LYS A 288 12.85 -7.33 -19.94
N ILE A 289 12.20 -7.45 -18.78
CA ILE A 289 11.09 -8.39 -18.57
C ILE A 289 9.92 -8.03 -19.47
N LYS A 290 9.57 -6.75 -19.62
CA LYS A 290 8.49 -6.32 -20.51
C LYS A 290 8.73 -6.74 -21.95
N SER A 291 9.95 -6.51 -22.47
CA SER A 291 10.34 -6.93 -23.82
C SER A 291 10.24 -8.44 -24.02
N GLU A 292 10.70 -9.25 -23.04
CA GLU A 292 10.60 -10.70 -23.13
C GLU A 292 9.15 -11.20 -23.07
N LEU A 293 8.31 -10.63 -22.22
CA LEU A 293 6.91 -11.04 -22.07
C LEU A 293 6.07 -10.74 -23.33
N GLN A 294 6.42 -9.68 -24.07
CA GLN A 294 5.74 -9.35 -25.33
C GLN A 294 5.87 -10.47 -26.38
N LYS A 295 6.95 -11.26 -26.36
CA LYS A 295 7.15 -12.42 -27.25
C LYS A 295 6.12 -13.55 -27.03
N TYR A 296 5.41 -13.52 -25.91
CA TYR A 296 4.40 -14.51 -25.52
C TYR A 296 2.99 -13.89 -25.46
N ASP A 297 2.77 -12.72 -26.05
CA ASP A 297 1.50 -11.97 -26.01
C ASP A 297 1.00 -11.66 -24.59
N ILE A 298 1.93 -11.57 -23.63
CA ILE A 298 1.63 -11.14 -22.26
C ILE A 298 1.84 -9.62 -22.19
N THR A 299 0.74 -8.89 -22.02
CA THR A 299 0.80 -7.43 -21.88
C THR A 299 1.02 -7.00 -20.44
N THR A 300 1.66 -5.86 -20.25
CA THR A 300 1.96 -5.27 -18.94
C THR A 300 1.60 -3.78 -18.94
N ASN A 301 1.41 -3.22 -17.73
CA ASN A 301 1.36 -1.78 -17.57
C ASN A 301 2.74 -1.12 -17.79
N GLU A 302 2.78 0.21 -17.70
CA GLU A 302 4.03 0.97 -17.70
C GLU A 302 4.85 0.71 -16.41
N VAL A 303 6.14 1.08 -16.46
CA VAL A 303 7.05 0.97 -15.30
C VAL A 303 6.79 2.11 -14.34
N THR A 304 6.00 1.87 -13.32
CA THR A 304 5.56 2.89 -12.34
C THR A 304 5.78 2.49 -10.89
N ALA A 305 6.06 1.20 -10.66
CA ALA A 305 6.28 0.61 -9.35
C ALA A 305 7.31 -0.52 -9.45
N ASN A 306 7.58 -1.22 -8.35
CA ASN A 306 8.43 -2.41 -8.37
C ASN A 306 7.65 -3.69 -8.69
N PHE A 307 6.64 -3.60 -9.54
CA PHE A 307 5.85 -4.75 -9.98
C PHE A 307 5.15 -4.47 -11.31
N PHE A 308 4.73 -5.54 -11.97
CA PHE A 308 3.83 -5.52 -13.12
C PHE A 308 2.51 -6.24 -12.83
N LEU A 309 1.43 -5.77 -13.44
CA LEU A 309 0.26 -6.58 -13.72
C LEU A 309 0.47 -7.28 -15.07
N LEU A 310 0.65 -8.59 -15.06
CA LEU A 310 0.75 -9.43 -16.24
C LEU A 310 -0.65 -9.80 -16.70
N ASN A 311 -1.04 -9.39 -17.91
CA ASN A 311 -2.33 -9.70 -18.51
C ASN A 311 -2.17 -10.77 -19.60
N PHE A 312 -2.81 -11.91 -19.40
CA PHE A 312 -2.74 -13.08 -20.26
C PHE A 312 -3.91 -13.17 -21.28
N LYS A 313 -4.62 -12.05 -21.50
CA LYS A 313 -5.82 -12.07 -22.36
C LYS A 313 -5.55 -12.66 -23.76
N ASN A 314 -4.42 -12.31 -24.36
CA ASN A 314 -4.04 -12.73 -25.70
C ASN A 314 -2.99 -13.86 -25.69
N CYS A 315 -2.50 -14.27 -24.53
CA CYS A 315 -1.51 -15.32 -24.40
C CYS A 315 -2.13 -16.71 -24.65
N LYS A 316 -1.39 -17.60 -25.31
CA LYS A 316 -1.77 -19.00 -25.52
C LYS A 316 -2.09 -19.74 -24.22
N PHE A 317 -1.46 -19.36 -23.11
CA PHE A 317 -1.61 -20.00 -21.82
C PHE A 317 -2.37 -19.09 -20.85
N SER A 318 -3.24 -19.69 -20.01
CA SER A 318 -3.92 -18.95 -18.96
C SER A 318 -2.98 -18.57 -17.81
N SER A 319 -3.30 -17.51 -17.08
CA SER A 319 -2.56 -17.11 -15.90
C SER A 319 -2.44 -18.22 -14.84
N ASN A 320 -3.46 -19.05 -14.68
CA ASN A 320 -3.48 -20.19 -13.75
C ASN A 320 -2.48 -21.29 -14.18
N PHE A 321 -2.45 -21.61 -15.47
CA PHE A 321 -1.49 -22.58 -16.00
C PHE A 321 -0.06 -22.11 -15.75
N VAL A 322 0.23 -20.85 -16.08
CA VAL A 322 1.57 -20.25 -15.88
C VAL A 322 1.93 -20.19 -14.39
N SER A 323 1.00 -19.78 -13.51
CA SER A 323 1.22 -19.76 -12.07
C SER A 323 1.63 -21.13 -11.53
N ARG A 324 0.89 -22.21 -11.87
CA ARG A 324 1.21 -23.58 -11.46
C ARG A 324 2.58 -24.05 -11.99
N LYS A 325 2.91 -23.76 -13.26
CA LYS A 325 4.20 -24.12 -13.85
C LYS A 325 5.37 -23.41 -13.17
N LEU A 326 5.20 -22.13 -12.80
CA LEU A 326 6.19 -21.37 -12.04
C LEU A 326 6.35 -21.90 -10.62
N GLU A 327 5.26 -22.25 -9.93
CA GLU A 327 5.26 -22.84 -8.59
C GLU A 327 6.01 -24.18 -8.57
N ASN A 328 5.82 -25.02 -9.60
CA ASN A 328 6.59 -26.27 -9.74
C ASN A 328 8.09 -26.03 -9.88
N ARG A 329 8.51 -24.83 -10.28
CA ARG A 329 9.91 -24.36 -10.33
C ARG A 329 10.32 -23.57 -9.09
N GLY A 330 9.46 -23.43 -8.10
CA GLY A 330 9.75 -22.68 -6.87
C GLY A 330 9.56 -21.18 -6.99
N ILE A 331 8.85 -20.67 -8.01
CA ILE A 331 8.62 -19.24 -8.22
C ILE A 331 7.16 -18.91 -7.90
N ILE A 332 6.94 -17.95 -6.99
CA ILE A 332 5.59 -17.56 -6.55
C ILE A 332 5.27 -16.15 -7.03
N LEU A 333 4.26 -16.01 -7.89
CA LEU A 333 3.64 -14.74 -8.26
C LEU A 333 2.37 -14.47 -7.45
N ARG A 334 1.83 -13.27 -7.55
CA ARG A 334 0.58 -12.90 -6.89
C ARG A 334 -0.61 -13.14 -7.82
N GLU A 335 -1.51 -14.03 -7.41
CA GLU A 335 -2.81 -14.21 -8.05
C GLU A 335 -3.73 -13.02 -7.76
N MET A 336 -4.55 -12.65 -8.76
CA MET A 336 -5.35 -11.43 -8.71
C MET A 336 -6.83 -11.64 -8.37
N TYR A 337 -7.26 -12.85 -8.02
CA TYR A 337 -8.67 -13.14 -7.69
C TYR A 337 -9.25 -12.27 -6.58
N ALA A 338 -8.46 -12.03 -5.52
CA ALA A 338 -8.90 -11.19 -4.41
C ALA A 338 -9.21 -9.73 -4.82
N TYR A 339 -8.68 -9.30 -5.96
CA TYR A 339 -8.95 -7.99 -6.56
C TYR A 339 -10.07 -8.03 -7.59
N GLY A 340 -10.62 -9.20 -7.91
CA GLY A 340 -11.62 -9.38 -8.98
C GLY A 340 -11.04 -9.30 -10.38
N ILE A 341 -9.72 -9.39 -10.55
CA ILE A 341 -9.05 -9.35 -11.85
C ILE A 341 -8.84 -10.77 -12.34
N LYS A 342 -9.46 -11.09 -13.49
CA LYS A 342 -9.37 -12.41 -14.11
C LYS A 342 -8.18 -12.49 -15.06
N ASN A 343 -7.62 -13.68 -15.22
CA ASN A 343 -6.54 -14.01 -16.16
C ASN A 343 -5.32 -13.06 -16.08
N CYS A 344 -4.98 -12.65 -14.86
CA CYS A 344 -3.82 -11.80 -14.59
C CYS A 344 -3.03 -12.34 -13.40
N LEU A 345 -1.73 -12.02 -13.39
CA LEU A 345 -0.81 -12.22 -12.25
C LEU A 345 -0.09 -10.92 -11.97
N ARG A 346 0.29 -10.67 -10.72
CA ARG A 346 1.19 -9.56 -10.40
C ARG A 346 2.58 -10.11 -10.11
N LEU A 347 3.56 -9.62 -10.86
CA LEU A 347 4.98 -9.97 -10.74
C LEU A 347 5.71 -8.84 -10.02
N THR A 348 6.33 -9.13 -8.87
CA THR A 348 7.29 -8.23 -8.21
C THR A 348 8.63 -8.28 -8.94
N ILE A 349 9.30 -7.15 -9.10
CA ILE A 349 10.68 -7.08 -9.59
C ILE A 349 11.60 -7.37 -8.40
N GLY A 350 12.22 -8.57 -8.43
CA GLY A 350 13.12 -9.09 -7.39
C GLY A 350 14.57 -9.13 -7.83
#